data_d9ce3ae25f546180bdcc9e6c868331bc
#
_entry.id   d9ce3ae25f546180bdcc9e6c868331bc
#
_cell.length_a   1.000
_cell.length_b   1.000
_cell.length_c   1.000
_cell.angle_alpha   90.00
_cell.angle_beta   90.00
_cell.angle_gamma   90.00
#
_symmetry.space_group_name_H-M   'P 1'
#
loop_
_entity.id
_entity.type
_entity.pdbx_description
1 polymer ?
#
loop_
_entity_poly.entity_id
_entity_poly.type
_entity_poly.pdbx_seq_one_letter_code
_entity_poly.pdbx_strand_id
1 'polypeptide(L)'
;TGENRPLVWRGLEQLRQNPRLAVQAMLENANIKETWLTEEHISFTLAPRLNALGRLSDANPAVEFLLSSSPSQTAVFAAQLEGYNLERRQLCDQVYAAAQNQIRQDPGLLRSPVLILHHPLWPGGVIGIVASRLVEQYQRPVLMLTGHPDGPLRGSARSVEGVHITQAIAETESLLIGYGGHPMAAGLALPADKLGALRRELARAVRRQTAHQAPVGQLPIDAELPLAQINLDLVDSLERLAPFGPGNPPLTFVARGLKLRGEPAEIGRGQEHRRMTVFDPQSETLLEVLWWQSADLPYPQGEFDLAYRLRASTFQGQRRVQGEWVAYRDREGAPIPVTQAAVTLTDWRAVHAWGDLPAPLPPDALIWAEGLTPRLPGSVDRLGWRPAPVLVIATLPP
;
A
#
# COMPACT_ATOMS: atom_id res chain seq x y z
N THR A 1 -8.65 -10.08 -5.81
CA THR A 1 -9.57 -11.16 -5.38
C THR A 1 -10.53 -11.52 -6.50
N GLY A 2 -11.08 -12.74 -6.46
CA GLY A 2 -12.05 -13.22 -7.43
C GLY A 2 -11.53 -13.18 -8.87
N GLU A 3 -12.34 -12.70 -9.80
CA GLU A 3 -12.04 -12.64 -11.25
C GLU A 3 -10.81 -11.79 -11.58
N ASN A 4 -10.52 -10.79 -10.77
CA ASN A 4 -9.35 -9.93 -11.00
C ASN A 4 -8.02 -10.67 -10.82
N ARG A 5 -7.95 -11.65 -9.91
CA ARG A 5 -6.70 -12.37 -9.64
C ARG A 5 -6.17 -13.14 -10.85
N PRO A 6 -6.95 -14.01 -11.51
CA PRO A 6 -6.51 -14.70 -12.72
C PRO A 6 -6.23 -13.73 -13.89
N LEU A 7 -6.95 -12.61 -14.00
CA LEU A 7 -6.68 -11.60 -15.02
C LEU A 7 -5.31 -10.94 -14.81
N VAL A 8 -4.99 -10.57 -13.57
CA VAL A 8 -3.68 -9.99 -13.23
C VAL A 8 -2.58 -11.02 -13.45
N TRP A 9 -2.78 -12.26 -13.03
CA TRP A 9 -1.80 -13.33 -13.20
C TRP A 9 -1.49 -13.58 -14.70
N ARG A 10 -2.53 -13.76 -15.51
CA ARG A 10 -2.38 -13.90 -16.98
C ARG A 10 -1.76 -12.67 -17.63
N GLY A 11 -2.12 -11.48 -17.16
CA GLY A 11 -1.55 -10.22 -17.64
C GLY A 11 -0.06 -10.13 -17.34
N LEU A 12 0.38 -10.51 -16.14
CA LEU A 12 1.80 -10.57 -15.76
C LEU A 12 2.55 -11.59 -16.61
N GLU A 13 1.98 -12.78 -16.84
CA GLU A 13 2.57 -13.80 -17.69
C GLU A 13 2.75 -13.30 -19.13
N GLN A 14 1.73 -12.67 -19.70
CA GLN A 14 1.79 -12.06 -21.03
C GLN A 14 2.88 -10.97 -21.11
N LEU A 15 2.99 -10.13 -20.08
CA LEU A 15 4.00 -9.08 -20.02
C LEU A 15 5.43 -9.63 -19.89
N ARG A 16 5.61 -10.79 -19.24
CA ARG A 16 6.90 -11.46 -19.12
C ARG A 16 7.34 -12.14 -20.42
N GLN A 17 6.39 -12.70 -21.17
CA GLN A 17 6.67 -13.49 -22.38
C GLN A 17 6.70 -12.62 -23.64
N ASN A 18 5.78 -11.66 -23.75
CA ASN A 18 5.61 -10.86 -24.97
C ASN A 18 5.08 -9.45 -24.62
N PRO A 19 5.90 -8.60 -23.98
CA PRO A 19 5.51 -7.22 -23.69
C PRO A 19 5.33 -6.42 -24.97
N ARG A 20 4.41 -5.45 -24.95
CA ARG A 20 4.33 -4.46 -26.02
C ARG A 20 5.61 -3.61 -26.02
N LEU A 21 6.00 -3.06 -27.20
CA LEU A 21 7.19 -2.21 -27.34
C LEU A 21 7.25 -1.07 -26.32
N ALA A 22 6.12 -0.44 -26.03
CA ALA A 22 6.05 0.63 -25.04
C ALA A 22 6.40 0.14 -23.62
N VAL A 23 5.90 -1.03 -23.22
CA VAL A 23 6.20 -1.63 -21.91
C VAL A 23 7.65 -2.04 -21.84
N GLN A 24 8.19 -2.68 -22.91
CA GLN A 24 9.58 -3.06 -23.01
C GLN A 24 10.49 -1.84 -22.85
N ALA A 25 10.25 -0.76 -23.58
CA ALA A 25 11.03 0.46 -23.47
C ALA A 25 11.00 1.09 -22.06
N MET A 26 9.84 1.03 -21.37
CA MET A 26 9.76 1.49 -19.98
C MET A 26 10.54 0.59 -19.02
N LEU A 27 10.52 -0.73 -19.20
CA LEU A 27 11.26 -1.70 -18.39
C LEU A 27 12.77 -1.55 -18.58
N GLU A 28 13.23 -1.37 -19.82
CA GLU A 28 14.62 -1.11 -20.16
C GLU A 28 15.13 0.18 -19.47
N ASN A 29 14.37 1.28 -19.54
CA ASN A 29 14.72 2.53 -18.85
C ASN A 29 14.72 2.39 -17.33
N ALA A 30 13.94 1.45 -16.79
CA ALA A 30 13.91 1.15 -15.36
C ALA A 30 14.96 0.11 -14.92
N ASN A 31 15.72 -0.46 -15.85
CA ASN A 31 16.65 -1.58 -15.63
C ASN A 31 15.97 -2.81 -15.01
N ILE A 32 14.75 -3.11 -15.42
CA ILE A 32 13.98 -4.28 -14.99
C ILE A 32 13.94 -5.29 -16.13
N LYS A 33 14.35 -6.53 -15.85
CA LYS A 33 14.19 -7.63 -16.78
C LYS A 33 12.74 -8.10 -16.79
N GLU A 34 12.19 -8.33 -17.97
CA GLU A 34 10.79 -8.76 -18.15
C GLU A 34 10.45 -10.02 -17.35
N THR A 35 11.39 -10.97 -17.29
CA THR A 35 11.24 -12.24 -16.56
C THR A 35 10.99 -12.06 -15.06
N TRP A 36 11.37 -10.91 -14.50
CA TRP A 36 11.21 -10.61 -13.06
C TRP A 36 10.06 -9.66 -12.77
N LEU A 37 9.24 -9.36 -13.77
CA LEU A 37 8.10 -8.44 -13.61
C LEU A 37 7.07 -9.01 -12.62
N THR A 38 6.71 -8.18 -11.66
CA THR A 38 5.66 -8.47 -10.65
C THR A 38 4.61 -7.36 -10.65
N GLU A 39 3.53 -7.56 -9.91
CA GLU A 39 2.51 -6.53 -9.68
C GLU A 39 3.09 -5.26 -9.02
N GLU A 40 4.13 -5.39 -8.21
CA GLU A 40 4.83 -4.25 -7.63
C GLU A 40 5.53 -3.40 -8.69
N HIS A 41 6.17 -4.02 -9.67
CA HIS A 41 6.78 -3.29 -10.79
C HIS A 41 5.74 -2.52 -11.60
N ILE A 42 4.53 -3.10 -11.79
CA ILE A 42 3.43 -2.37 -12.42
C ILE A 42 3.04 -1.17 -11.54
N SER A 43 2.80 -1.39 -10.25
CA SER A 43 2.25 -0.38 -9.34
C SER A 43 3.25 0.74 -9.01
N PHE A 44 4.54 0.42 -8.84
CA PHE A 44 5.57 1.34 -8.37
C PHE A 44 6.59 1.78 -9.43
N THR A 45 6.61 1.12 -10.59
CA THR A 45 7.55 1.47 -11.67
C THR A 45 6.82 1.94 -12.93
N LEU A 46 5.95 1.13 -13.52
CA LEU A 46 5.31 1.47 -14.81
C LEU A 46 4.18 2.50 -14.62
N ALA A 47 3.23 2.25 -13.73
CA ALA A 47 2.10 3.13 -13.51
C ALA A 47 2.50 4.56 -13.09
N PRO A 48 3.47 4.79 -12.19
CA PRO A 48 3.92 6.14 -11.84
C PRO A 48 4.47 6.94 -13.02
N ARG A 49 5.14 6.29 -13.99
CA ARG A 49 5.66 6.92 -15.20
C ARG A 49 4.54 7.38 -16.12
N LEU A 50 3.60 6.51 -16.42
CA LEU A 50 2.41 6.83 -17.20
C LEU A 50 1.56 7.92 -16.53
N ASN A 51 1.32 7.79 -15.22
CA ASN A 51 0.55 8.75 -14.46
C ASN A 51 1.20 10.12 -14.33
N ALA A 52 2.54 10.21 -14.42
CA ALA A 52 3.25 11.49 -14.33
C ALA A 52 2.83 12.44 -15.47
N LEU A 53 2.61 11.91 -16.67
CA LEU A 53 2.15 12.69 -17.81
C LEU A 53 0.82 13.38 -17.52
N GLY A 54 -0.21 12.65 -17.10
CA GLY A 54 -1.54 13.21 -16.80
C GLY A 54 -1.57 14.12 -15.54
N ARG A 55 -0.50 14.16 -14.76
CA ARG A 55 -0.37 15.09 -13.62
C ARG A 55 0.28 16.42 -13.99
N LEU A 56 1.16 16.41 -14.99
CA LEU A 56 1.99 17.55 -15.37
C LEU A 56 1.62 18.12 -16.74
N SER A 57 0.97 17.32 -17.59
CA SER A 57 0.67 17.65 -18.97
C SER A 57 -0.60 16.93 -19.46
N ASP A 58 -0.82 16.85 -20.77
CA ASP A 58 -1.86 16.06 -21.42
C ASP A 58 -1.50 14.57 -21.41
N ALA A 59 -2.47 13.72 -21.04
CA ALA A 59 -2.28 12.28 -20.97
C ALA A 59 -2.50 11.56 -22.34
N ASN A 60 -3.12 12.22 -23.32
CA ASN A 60 -3.45 11.59 -24.60
C ASN A 60 -2.25 10.96 -25.32
N PRO A 61 -1.06 11.59 -25.36
CA PRO A 61 0.12 10.98 -25.97
C PRO A 61 0.53 9.63 -25.38
N ALA A 62 0.15 9.33 -24.12
CA ALA A 62 0.42 8.02 -23.53
C ALA A 62 -0.37 6.89 -24.23
N VAL A 63 -1.55 7.18 -24.77
CA VAL A 63 -2.35 6.19 -25.53
C VAL A 63 -1.64 5.85 -26.84
N GLU A 64 -1.17 6.86 -27.57
CA GLU A 64 -0.40 6.68 -28.82
C GLU A 64 0.88 5.90 -28.55
N PHE A 65 1.58 6.23 -27.48
CA PHE A 65 2.76 5.49 -27.03
C PHE A 65 2.46 4.01 -26.78
N LEU A 66 1.43 3.70 -26.01
CA LEU A 66 1.05 2.32 -25.70
C LEU A 66 0.60 1.51 -26.91
N LEU A 67 0.11 2.18 -27.96
CA LEU A 67 -0.34 1.57 -29.22
C LEU A 67 0.75 1.58 -30.32
N SER A 68 1.86 2.26 -30.11
CA SER A 68 2.93 2.40 -31.12
C SER A 68 3.55 1.05 -31.49
N SER A 69 3.78 0.88 -32.78
CA SER A 69 4.54 -0.23 -33.37
C SER A 69 5.97 0.16 -33.80
N SER A 70 6.38 1.42 -33.56
CA SER A 70 7.71 1.93 -33.91
C SER A 70 8.67 1.87 -32.73
N PRO A 71 9.75 1.05 -32.78
CA PRO A 71 10.73 0.97 -31.69
C PRO A 71 11.41 2.31 -31.39
N SER A 72 11.73 3.10 -32.42
CA SER A 72 12.39 4.40 -32.25
C SER A 72 11.48 5.43 -31.57
N GLN A 73 10.21 5.49 -31.94
CA GLN A 73 9.25 6.39 -31.31
C GLN A 73 8.97 5.98 -29.87
N THR A 74 8.83 4.68 -29.58
CA THR A 74 8.63 4.21 -28.21
C THR A 74 9.84 4.48 -27.32
N ALA A 75 11.07 4.35 -27.82
CA ALA A 75 12.28 4.68 -27.04
C ALA A 75 12.31 6.18 -26.67
N VAL A 76 12.04 7.06 -27.63
CA VAL A 76 11.99 8.52 -27.38
C VAL A 76 10.92 8.88 -26.36
N PHE A 77 9.72 8.34 -26.52
CA PHE A 77 8.61 8.65 -25.63
C PHE A 77 8.84 8.07 -24.22
N ALA A 78 9.40 6.87 -24.11
CA ALA A 78 9.75 6.28 -22.81
C ALA A 78 10.77 7.14 -22.06
N ALA A 79 11.76 7.74 -22.76
CA ALA A 79 12.70 8.70 -22.16
C ALA A 79 11.98 9.99 -21.70
N GLN A 80 11.01 10.50 -22.44
CA GLN A 80 10.19 11.65 -22.04
C GLN A 80 9.37 11.33 -20.79
N LEU A 81 8.75 10.14 -20.71
CA LEU A 81 8.03 9.71 -19.52
C LEU A 81 8.92 9.63 -18.28
N GLU A 82 10.18 9.19 -18.43
CA GLU A 82 11.14 9.23 -17.32
C GLU A 82 11.43 10.66 -16.87
N GLY A 83 11.54 11.60 -17.81
CA GLY A 83 11.68 13.03 -17.51
C GLY A 83 10.48 13.58 -16.69
N TYR A 84 9.25 13.33 -17.13
CA TYR A 84 8.04 13.72 -16.39
C TYR A 84 7.95 13.04 -15.02
N ASN A 85 8.36 11.77 -14.92
CA ASN A 85 8.35 11.07 -13.65
C ASN A 85 9.38 11.64 -12.66
N LEU A 86 10.55 12.05 -13.15
CA LEU A 86 11.58 12.73 -12.35
C LEU A 86 11.07 14.09 -11.86
N GLU A 87 10.52 14.91 -12.76
CA GLU A 87 9.92 16.22 -12.43
C GLU A 87 8.80 16.07 -11.39
N ARG A 88 7.89 15.13 -11.59
CA ARG A 88 6.84 14.83 -10.61
C ARG A 88 7.40 14.51 -9.23
N ARG A 89 8.47 13.69 -9.15
CA ARG A 89 9.11 13.36 -7.87
C ARG A 89 9.67 14.61 -7.21
N GLN A 90 10.43 15.42 -7.94
CA GLN A 90 11.00 16.67 -7.44
C GLN A 90 9.93 17.62 -6.92
N LEU A 91 8.83 17.80 -7.66
CA LEU A 91 7.69 18.60 -7.22
C LEU A 91 7.03 18.02 -5.96
N CYS A 92 6.86 16.71 -5.86
CA CYS A 92 6.34 16.09 -4.64
C CYS A 92 7.24 16.36 -3.44
N ASP A 93 8.56 16.23 -3.58
CA ASP A 93 9.51 16.46 -2.49
C ASP A 93 9.54 17.94 -2.06
N GLN A 94 9.49 18.87 -3.01
CA GLN A 94 9.40 20.32 -2.73
C GLN A 94 8.11 20.66 -1.98
N VAL A 95 6.96 20.16 -2.44
CA VAL A 95 5.66 20.40 -1.81
C VAL A 95 5.61 19.76 -0.42
N TYR A 96 6.16 18.56 -0.27
CA TYR A 96 6.24 17.88 1.02
C TYR A 96 7.11 18.65 2.02
N ALA A 97 8.29 19.10 1.62
CA ALA A 97 9.16 19.92 2.46
C ALA A 97 8.49 21.24 2.86
N ALA A 98 7.78 21.91 1.94
CA ALA A 98 7.02 23.13 2.23
C ALA A 98 5.86 22.84 3.21
N ALA A 99 5.15 21.74 3.06
CA ALA A 99 4.09 21.33 3.98
C ALA A 99 4.65 21.04 5.39
N GLN A 100 5.77 20.35 5.49
CA GLN A 100 6.47 20.10 6.75
C GLN A 100 6.91 21.40 7.43
N ASN A 101 7.39 22.39 6.66
CA ASN A 101 7.73 23.70 7.18
C ASN A 101 6.51 24.41 7.76
N GLN A 102 5.35 24.39 7.09
CA GLN A 102 4.11 24.95 7.64
C GLN A 102 3.74 24.32 8.98
N ILE A 103 3.84 22.97 9.07
CA ILE A 103 3.53 22.24 10.31
C ILE A 103 4.51 22.59 11.43
N ARG A 104 5.81 22.73 11.13
CA ARG A 104 6.82 23.15 12.12
C ARG A 104 6.60 24.59 12.60
N GLN A 105 6.20 25.48 11.72
CA GLN A 105 5.91 26.90 12.06
C GLN A 105 4.62 27.06 12.87
N ASP A 106 3.63 26.19 12.64
CA ASP A 106 2.36 26.15 13.39
C ASP A 106 2.05 24.74 13.89
N PRO A 107 2.65 24.30 15.02
CA PRO A 107 2.34 22.99 15.62
C PRO A 107 0.88 22.85 16.05
N GLY A 108 0.13 23.97 16.13
CA GLY A 108 -1.31 23.96 16.40
C GLY A 108 -2.12 23.20 15.34
N LEU A 109 -1.64 23.11 14.12
CA LEU A 109 -2.24 22.32 13.04
C LEU A 109 -2.39 20.84 13.42
N LEU A 110 -1.44 20.32 14.21
CA LEU A 110 -1.48 18.92 14.67
C LEU A 110 -2.49 18.68 15.83
N ARG A 111 -3.11 19.71 16.39
CA ARG A 111 -4.20 19.55 17.38
C ARG A 111 -5.55 19.29 16.71
N SER A 112 -5.65 19.55 15.41
CA SER A 112 -6.86 19.28 14.64
C SER A 112 -6.98 17.78 14.29
N PRO A 113 -8.18 17.21 14.28
CA PRO A 113 -8.40 15.82 13.83
C PRO A 113 -8.19 15.66 12.32
N VAL A 114 -8.11 16.71 11.57
CA VAL A 114 -7.79 16.76 10.15
C VAL A 114 -6.72 17.81 9.90
N LEU A 115 -5.67 17.48 9.18
CA LEU A 115 -4.61 18.39 8.80
C LEU A 115 -5.02 19.12 7.51
N ILE A 116 -5.16 20.43 7.55
CA ILE A 116 -5.55 21.25 6.39
C ILE A 116 -4.44 22.26 6.08
N LEU A 117 -3.76 22.07 4.95
CA LEU A 117 -2.66 22.88 4.47
C LEU A 117 -3.04 23.59 3.18
N HIS A 118 -2.54 24.82 3.00
CA HIS A 118 -2.80 25.61 1.80
C HIS A 118 -1.53 26.35 1.38
N HIS A 119 -1.29 26.37 0.07
CA HIS A 119 -0.29 27.23 -0.54
C HIS A 119 -0.69 27.56 -1.98
N PRO A 120 -0.62 28.85 -2.41
CA PRO A 120 -1.12 29.26 -3.73
C PRO A 120 -0.35 28.63 -4.91
N LEU A 121 0.93 28.32 -4.72
CA LEU A 121 1.82 27.85 -5.77
C LEU A 121 2.00 26.32 -5.81
N TRP A 122 1.32 25.55 -4.98
CA TRP A 122 1.43 24.10 -5.08
C TRP A 122 0.78 23.57 -6.37
N PRO A 123 1.50 22.78 -7.17
CA PRO A 123 0.91 22.19 -8.36
C PRO A 123 -0.22 21.21 -8.00
N GLY A 124 -1.42 21.42 -8.58
CA GLY A 124 -2.61 20.63 -8.27
C GLY A 124 -2.45 19.14 -8.56
N GLY A 125 -1.64 18.77 -9.57
CA GLY A 125 -1.40 17.37 -9.96
C GLY A 125 -0.64 16.54 -8.93
N VAL A 126 0.08 17.17 -7.98
CA VAL A 126 0.91 16.45 -6.99
C VAL A 126 0.40 16.53 -5.56
N ILE A 127 -0.48 17.49 -5.22
CA ILE A 127 -0.95 17.68 -3.83
C ILE A 127 -1.62 16.43 -3.26
N GLY A 128 -2.30 15.64 -4.09
CA GLY A 128 -2.92 14.38 -3.66
C GLY A 128 -1.90 13.29 -3.30
N ILE A 129 -0.73 13.27 -3.95
CA ILE A 129 0.36 12.34 -3.61
C ILE A 129 0.97 12.75 -2.27
N VAL A 130 1.23 14.05 -2.10
CA VAL A 130 1.81 14.58 -0.86
C VAL A 130 0.83 14.42 0.31
N ALA A 131 -0.49 14.62 0.07
CA ALA A 131 -1.50 14.35 1.08
C ALA A 131 -1.45 12.89 1.59
N SER A 132 -1.27 11.90 0.70
CA SER A 132 -1.11 10.50 1.11
C SER A 132 0.12 10.30 2.00
N ARG A 133 1.27 10.87 1.64
CA ARG A 133 2.51 10.78 2.43
C ARG A 133 2.35 11.43 3.81
N LEU A 134 1.62 12.55 3.91
CA LEU A 134 1.32 13.19 5.19
C LEU A 134 0.34 12.38 6.04
N VAL A 135 -0.64 11.69 5.41
CA VAL A 135 -1.53 10.76 6.12
C VAL A 135 -0.73 9.62 6.75
N GLU A 136 0.18 9.01 6.01
CA GLU A 136 1.06 7.94 6.51
C GLU A 136 1.88 8.41 7.71
N GLN A 137 2.43 9.62 7.65
CA GLN A 137 3.26 10.17 8.72
C GLN A 137 2.46 10.59 9.95
N TYR A 138 1.35 11.29 9.76
CA TYR A 138 0.60 11.91 10.86
C TYR A 138 -0.62 11.12 11.33
N GLN A 139 -0.93 9.99 10.65
CA GLN A 139 -2.02 9.06 11.00
C GLN A 139 -3.36 9.77 11.22
N ARG A 140 -3.68 10.74 10.34
CA ARG A 140 -4.95 11.48 10.33
C ARG A 140 -5.32 11.92 8.92
N PRO A 141 -6.59 12.25 8.66
CA PRO A 141 -6.99 12.82 7.38
C PRO A 141 -6.21 14.09 7.06
N VAL A 142 -5.85 14.26 5.80
CA VAL A 142 -5.12 15.42 5.28
C VAL A 142 -5.87 16.00 4.08
N LEU A 143 -6.07 17.31 4.08
CA LEU A 143 -6.56 18.10 2.96
C LEU A 143 -5.47 19.10 2.56
N MET A 144 -4.97 18.98 1.35
CA MET A 144 -4.07 19.96 0.76
C MET A 144 -4.82 20.79 -0.26
N LEU A 145 -4.65 22.10 -0.18
CA LEU A 145 -5.32 23.08 -1.00
C LEU A 145 -4.30 23.92 -1.78
N THR A 146 -4.65 24.24 -3.01
CA THR A 146 -3.92 25.16 -3.89
C THR A 146 -4.86 26.16 -4.52
N GLY A 147 -4.35 27.29 -4.96
CA GLY A 147 -5.09 28.37 -5.61
C GLY A 147 -4.81 29.72 -4.98
N HIS A 148 -4.93 30.78 -5.79
CA HIS A 148 -4.70 32.16 -5.35
C HIS A 148 -5.84 32.64 -4.46
N PRO A 149 -5.57 33.53 -3.48
CA PRO A 149 -6.60 34.10 -2.60
C PRO A 149 -7.76 34.80 -3.32
N ASP A 150 -7.53 35.30 -4.53
CA ASP A 150 -8.53 36.01 -5.34
C ASP A 150 -9.36 35.08 -6.23
N GLY A 151 -9.11 33.77 -6.15
CA GLY A 151 -9.79 32.74 -6.96
C GLY A 151 -10.28 31.54 -6.13
N PRO A 152 -10.89 30.56 -6.78
CA PRO A 152 -11.30 29.36 -6.10
C PRO A 152 -10.08 28.51 -5.70
N LEU A 153 -10.09 28.04 -4.46
CA LEU A 153 -9.15 27.03 -3.99
C LEU A 153 -9.61 25.64 -4.47
N ARG A 154 -8.67 24.82 -4.88
CA ARG A 154 -8.88 23.41 -5.21
C ARG A 154 -8.11 22.54 -4.24
N GLY A 155 -8.72 21.45 -3.80
CA GLY A 155 -8.14 20.57 -2.80
C GLY A 155 -8.18 19.11 -3.16
N SER A 156 -7.21 18.40 -2.58
CA SER A 156 -7.17 16.95 -2.58
C SER A 156 -7.07 16.45 -1.15
N ALA A 157 -8.05 15.64 -0.75
CA ALA A 157 -8.10 15.03 0.58
C ALA A 157 -7.70 13.55 0.50
N ARG A 158 -7.05 13.09 1.57
CA ARG A 158 -6.73 11.68 1.83
C ARG A 158 -7.11 11.36 3.27
N SER A 159 -7.51 10.12 3.53
CA SER A 159 -8.04 9.71 4.82
C SER A 159 -7.26 8.56 5.43
N VAL A 160 -7.62 8.26 6.67
CA VAL A 160 -7.22 7.05 7.40
C VAL A 160 -8.40 6.11 7.53
N GLU A 161 -8.14 4.86 7.88
CA GLU A 161 -9.19 3.90 8.20
C GLU A 161 -10.10 4.44 9.31
N GLY A 162 -11.39 4.19 9.18
CA GLY A 162 -12.41 4.68 10.10
C GLY A 162 -12.90 6.10 9.85
N VAL A 163 -12.31 6.87 8.93
CA VAL A 163 -12.80 8.21 8.56
C VAL A 163 -13.23 8.25 7.10
N HIS A 164 -14.52 8.38 6.84
CA HIS A 164 -15.08 8.57 5.51
C HIS A 164 -14.97 10.04 5.09
N ILE A 165 -13.85 10.40 4.44
CA ILE A 165 -13.53 11.80 4.16
C ILE A 165 -14.55 12.49 3.25
N THR A 166 -15.09 11.79 2.24
CA THR A 166 -16.09 12.38 1.35
C THR A 166 -17.38 12.71 2.10
N GLN A 167 -17.80 11.87 3.05
CA GLN A 167 -18.95 12.16 3.91
C GLN A 167 -18.69 13.36 4.84
N ALA A 168 -17.49 13.44 5.43
CA ALA A 168 -17.10 14.61 6.24
C ALA A 168 -17.10 15.90 5.42
N ILE A 169 -16.65 15.85 4.16
CA ILE A 169 -16.68 16.99 3.23
C ILE A 169 -18.14 17.34 2.84
N ALA A 170 -19.00 16.36 2.62
CA ALA A 170 -20.42 16.57 2.31
C ALA A 170 -21.14 17.39 3.38
N GLU A 171 -20.79 17.21 4.66
CA GLU A 171 -21.34 18.01 5.76
C GLU A 171 -20.95 19.52 5.67
N THR A 172 -19.99 19.86 4.84
CA THR A 172 -19.54 21.24 4.59
C THR A 172 -19.97 21.78 3.23
N GLU A 173 -20.93 21.13 2.56
CA GLU A 173 -21.34 21.41 1.17
C GLU A 173 -21.66 22.89 0.92
N SER A 174 -22.32 23.55 1.89
CA SER A 174 -22.69 24.98 1.80
C SER A 174 -21.49 25.94 1.67
N LEU A 175 -20.28 25.46 1.95
CA LEU A 175 -19.03 26.22 1.83
C LEU A 175 -18.30 25.95 0.52
N LEU A 176 -18.75 24.96 -0.27
CA LEU A 176 -18.03 24.43 -1.41
C LEU A 176 -18.63 24.89 -2.74
N ILE A 177 -17.81 24.99 -3.77
CA ILE A 177 -18.22 25.12 -5.15
C ILE A 177 -18.60 23.75 -5.71
N GLY A 178 -17.90 22.69 -5.24
CA GLY A 178 -18.16 21.30 -5.61
C GLY A 178 -17.18 20.38 -4.92
N TYR A 179 -17.56 19.12 -4.82
CA TYR A 179 -16.74 18.04 -4.22
C TYR A 179 -17.11 16.70 -4.81
N GLY A 180 -16.26 15.69 -4.62
CA GLY A 180 -16.52 14.31 -5.00
C GLY A 180 -15.37 13.40 -4.60
N GLY A 181 -15.64 12.11 -4.54
CA GLY A 181 -14.62 11.11 -4.20
C GLY A 181 -15.18 9.86 -3.57
N HIS A 182 -14.32 9.17 -2.84
CA HIS A 182 -14.53 7.89 -2.17
C HIS A 182 -14.19 8.01 -0.67
N PRO A 183 -14.47 6.98 0.15
CA PRO A 183 -14.19 7.04 1.59
C PRO A 183 -12.79 7.49 1.94
N MET A 184 -11.77 7.06 1.19
CA MET A 184 -10.36 7.30 1.49
C MET A 184 -9.73 8.47 0.73
N ALA A 185 -10.39 9.01 -0.29
CA ALA A 185 -9.84 10.09 -1.12
C ALA A 185 -10.95 10.92 -1.75
N ALA A 186 -10.81 12.25 -1.66
CA ALA A 186 -11.78 13.17 -2.24
C ALA A 186 -11.09 14.40 -2.84
N GLY A 187 -11.77 15.02 -3.81
CA GLY A 187 -11.45 16.34 -4.33
C GLY A 187 -12.53 17.35 -3.94
N LEU A 188 -12.15 18.62 -3.84
CA LEU A 188 -13.10 19.69 -3.59
C LEU A 188 -12.62 21.02 -4.20
N ALA A 189 -13.55 21.94 -4.35
CA ALA A 189 -13.28 23.33 -4.69
C ALA A 189 -14.11 24.25 -3.80
N LEU A 190 -13.53 25.38 -3.36
CA LEU A 190 -14.21 26.35 -2.49
C LEU A 190 -13.74 27.78 -2.77
N PRO A 191 -14.56 28.82 -2.46
CA PRO A 191 -14.11 30.20 -2.42
C PRO A 191 -13.03 30.40 -1.34
N ALA A 192 -12.01 31.20 -1.60
CA ALA A 192 -10.87 31.35 -0.68
C ALA A 192 -11.28 31.94 0.67
N ASP A 193 -12.27 32.84 0.70
CA ASP A 193 -12.83 33.46 1.93
C ASP A 193 -13.51 32.41 2.85
N LYS A 194 -13.89 31.23 2.33
CA LYS A 194 -14.53 30.14 3.09
C LYS A 194 -13.51 29.21 3.76
N LEU A 195 -12.22 29.33 3.51
CA LEU A 195 -11.21 28.43 4.05
C LEU A 195 -11.23 28.34 5.59
N GLY A 196 -11.40 29.48 6.27
CA GLY A 196 -11.48 29.53 7.74
C GLY A 196 -12.71 28.79 8.29
N ALA A 197 -13.86 28.88 7.61
CA ALA A 197 -15.07 28.13 7.96
C ALA A 197 -14.88 26.63 7.68
N LEU A 198 -14.34 26.26 6.53
CA LEU A 198 -14.06 24.87 6.17
C LEU A 198 -13.16 24.19 7.23
N ARG A 199 -12.10 24.85 7.69
CA ARG A 199 -11.22 24.31 8.74
C ARG A 199 -12.01 23.91 9.99
N ARG A 200 -12.94 24.75 10.45
CA ARG A 200 -13.73 24.49 11.65
C ARG A 200 -14.77 23.37 11.43
N GLU A 201 -15.54 23.46 10.35
CA GLU A 201 -16.63 22.54 10.09
C GLU A 201 -16.11 21.14 9.73
N LEU A 202 -15.08 21.03 8.89
CA LEU A 202 -14.49 19.75 8.54
C LEU A 202 -13.85 19.08 9.77
N ALA A 203 -13.20 19.85 10.65
CA ALA A 203 -12.67 19.31 11.88
C ALA A 203 -13.78 18.76 12.81
N ARG A 204 -14.95 19.43 12.85
CA ARG A 204 -16.11 18.93 13.60
C ARG A 204 -16.67 17.63 12.99
N ALA A 205 -16.80 17.58 11.66
CA ALA A 205 -17.28 16.41 10.95
C ALA A 205 -16.37 15.19 11.19
N VAL A 206 -15.06 15.36 11.07
CA VAL A 206 -14.09 14.29 11.36
C VAL A 206 -14.15 13.86 12.82
N ARG A 207 -14.25 14.78 13.79
CA ARG A 207 -14.38 14.42 15.22
C ARG A 207 -15.62 13.57 15.49
N ARG A 208 -16.75 13.83 14.84
CA ARG A 208 -17.95 13.02 15.00
C ARG A 208 -17.73 11.57 14.57
N GLN A 209 -16.98 11.36 13.50
CA GLN A 209 -16.65 10.02 13.01
C GLN A 209 -15.65 9.29 13.91
N THR A 210 -14.74 10.02 14.55
CA THR A 210 -13.69 9.43 15.40
C THR A 210 -14.07 9.32 16.89
N ALA A 211 -15.18 9.93 17.32
CA ALA A 211 -15.58 10.00 18.74
C ALA A 211 -15.81 8.64 19.40
N HIS A 212 -16.03 7.58 18.63
CA HIS A 212 -16.31 6.21 19.11
C HIS A 212 -15.27 5.20 18.65
N GLN A 213 -14.15 5.65 18.06
CA GLN A 213 -13.10 4.75 17.59
C GLN A 213 -12.08 4.47 18.70
N ALA A 214 -11.74 3.19 18.86
CA ALA A 214 -10.58 2.79 19.65
C ALA A 214 -9.31 3.42 19.08
N PRO A 215 -8.26 3.63 19.90
CA PRO A 215 -7.02 4.25 19.41
C PRO A 215 -6.50 3.52 18.17
N VAL A 216 -6.33 4.29 17.11
CA VAL A 216 -5.74 3.86 15.85
C VAL A 216 -4.31 3.41 16.10
N GLY A 217 -3.96 2.24 15.67
CA GLY A 217 -2.59 1.73 15.80
C GLY A 217 -2.46 0.22 15.93
N GLN A 218 -3.49 -0.54 15.52
CA GLN A 218 -3.37 -1.99 15.43
C GLN A 218 -2.76 -2.36 14.07
N LEU A 219 -1.60 -3.00 14.10
CA LEU A 219 -1.01 -3.64 12.93
C LEU A 219 -1.41 -5.11 12.95
N PRO A 220 -2.18 -5.60 11.96
CA PRO A 220 -2.48 -7.02 11.85
C PRO A 220 -1.19 -7.79 11.55
N ILE A 221 -0.94 -8.83 12.34
CA ILE A 221 0.16 -9.75 12.18
C ILE A 221 -0.42 -11.11 11.77
N ASP A 222 0.02 -11.65 10.66
CA ASP A 222 -0.49 -12.92 10.14
C ASP A 222 0.11 -14.11 10.91
N ALA A 223 1.40 -14.04 11.26
CA ALA A 223 2.06 -15.09 12.05
C ALA A 223 3.31 -14.57 12.76
N GLU A 224 3.69 -15.27 13.83
CA GLU A 224 5.03 -15.18 14.40
C GLU A 224 5.98 -16.08 13.61
N LEU A 225 7.07 -15.49 13.08
CA LEU A 225 8.07 -16.20 12.28
C LEU A 225 9.46 -15.81 12.73
N PRO A 226 10.15 -16.67 13.52
CA PRO A 226 11.53 -16.46 13.92
C PRO A 226 12.48 -16.46 12.73
N LEU A 227 13.58 -15.66 12.80
CA LEU A 227 14.52 -15.52 11.70
C LEU A 227 15.13 -16.87 11.26
N ALA A 228 15.33 -17.80 12.18
CA ALA A 228 15.89 -19.12 11.92
C ALA A 228 15.05 -19.98 10.96
N GLN A 229 13.78 -19.69 10.82
CA GLN A 229 12.87 -20.42 9.92
C GLN A 229 12.82 -19.82 8.51
N ILE A 230 13.48 -18.70 8.28
CA ILE A 230 13.44 -17.99 7.01
C ILE A 230 14.45 -18.60 6.04
N ASN A 231 13.95 -19.01 4.88
CA ASN A 231 14.75 -19.52 3.77
C ASN A 231 14.07 -19.19 2.42
N LEU A 232 14.75 -19.47 1.31
CA LEU A 232 14.19 -19.21 -0.03
C LEU A 232 12.96 -20.07 -0.33
N ASP A 233 12.91 -21.32 0.13
CA ASP A 233 11.77 -22.22 -0.13
C ASP A 233 10.48 -21.67 0.53
N LEU A 234 10.61 -21.09 1.72
CA LEU A 234 9.50 -20.40 2.38
C LEU A 234 9.06 -19.19 1.56
N VAL A 235 10.00 -18.35 1.12
CA VAL A 235 9.68 -17.17 0.31
C VAL A 235 9.02 -17.57 -1.00
N ASP A 236 9.50 -18.63 -1.67
CA ASP A 236 8.88 -19.17 -2.88
C ASP A 236 7.44 -19.63 -2.63
N SER A 237 7.20 -20.23 -1.48
CA SER A 237 5.85 -20.64 -1.08
C SER A 237 4.93 -19.43 -0.83
N LEU A 238 5.45 -18.38 -0.22
CA LEU A 238 4.73 -17.12 -0.01
C LEU A 238 4.45 -16.39 -1.33
N GLU A 239 5.39 -16.38 -2.26
CA GLU A 239 5.23 -15.78 -3.58
C GLU A 239 4.12 -16.46 -4.42
N ARG A 240 3.78 -17.71 -4.13
CA ARG A 240 2.62 -18.36 -4.76
C ARG A 240 1.27 -17.76 -4.37
N LEU A 241 1.23 -16.98 -3.29
CA LEU A 241 0.04 -16.20 -2.89
C LEU A 241 -0.14 -14.93 -3.72
N ALA A 242 0.88 -14.50 -4.47
CA ALA A 242 0.80 -13.37 -5.39
C ALA A 242 -0.22 -13.63 -6.53
N PRO A 243 -0.73 -12.60 -7.23
CA PRO A 243 -0.41 -11.18 -7.07
C PRO A 243 -1.03 -10.57 -5.80
N PHE A 244 -0.26 -9.72 -5.14
CA PHE A 244 -0.71 -9.00 -3.95
C PHE A 244 -1.40 -7.67 -4.33
N GLY A 245 -2.23 -7.16 -3.41
CA GLY A 245 -2.94 -5.91 -3.62
C GLY A 245 -4.18 -5.77 -2.71
N PRO A 246 -5.09 -4.85 -3.01
CA PRO A 246 -6.32 -4.69 -2.23
C PRO A 246 -7.12 -6.00 -2.14
N GLY A 247 -7.42 -6.43 -0.90
CA GLY A 247 -8.12 -7.69 -0.62
C GLY A 247 -7.23 -8.94 -0.64
N ASN A 248 -5.94 -8.80 -0.98
CA ASN A 248 -4.92 -9.85 -0.86
C ASN A 248 -3.58 -9.19 -0.51
N PRO A 249 -3.42 -8.61 0.69
CA PRO A 249 -2.17 -7.95 1.08
C PRO A 249 -1.04 -8.97 1.25
N PRO A 250 0.24 -8.55 1.12
CA PRO A 250 1.37 -9.37 1.51
C PRO A 250 1.29 -9.73 3.00
N LEU A 251 1.71 -10.95 3.36
CA LEU A 251 1.71 -11.39 4.74
C LEU A 251 2.70 -10.58 5.58
N THR A 252 2.26 -10.18 6.77
CA THR A 252 3.08 -9.48 7.76
C THR A 252 3.40 -10.41 8.91
N PHE A 253 4.68 -10.64 9.13
CA PHE A 253 5.21 -11.50 10.19
C PHE A 253 5.72 -10.67 11.36
N VAL A 254 5.86 -11.30 12.53
CA VAL A 254 6.59 -10.73 13.66
C VAL A 254 7.71 -11.67 14.10
N ALA A 255 8.89 -11.12 14.32
CA ALA A 255 9.97 -11.79 15.06
C ALA A 255 10.30 -10.98 16.30
N ARG A 256 10.65 -11.68 17.38
CA ARG A 256 10.78 -11.08 18.70
C ARG A 256 12.23 -11.10 19.19
N GLY A 257 12.55 -10.09 20.01
CA GLY A 257 13.83 -10.06 20.73
C GLY A 257 15.03 -9.84 19.84
N LEU A 258 14.85 -9.13 18.75
CA LEU A 258 15.89 -8.84 17.78
C LEU A 258 16.75 -7.66 18.22
N LYS A 259 17.95 -7.57 17.67
CA LYS A 259 18.87 -6.44 17.81
C LYS A 259 19.33 -5.98 16.42
N LEU A 260 19.74 -4.73 16.31
CA LEU A 260 20.44 -4.27 15.11
C LEU A 260 21.91 -4.74 15.18
N ARG A 261 22.44 -5.11 14.02
CA ARG A 261 23.86 -5.39 13.84
C ARG A 261 24.49 -4.36 12.93
N GLY A 262 25.30 -3.50 13.51
CA GLY A 262 25.91 -2.35 12.81
C GLY A 262 24.97 -1.17 12.66
N GLU A 263 25.48 -0.10 12.07
CA GLU A 263 24.71 1.12 11.81
C GLU A 263 23.84 0.96 10.57
N PRO A 264 22.60 1.52 10.59
CA PRO A 264 21.75 1.59 9.42
C PRO A 264 22.43 2.33 8.26
N ALA A 265 22.41 1.74 7.06
CA ALA A 265 22.90 2.40 5.86
C ALA A 265 21.78 3.14 5.16
N GLU A 266 21.95 4.43 4.92
CA GLU A 266 21.03 5.22 4.12
C GLU A 266 21.19 4.86 2.64
N ILE A 267 20.06 4.63 1.97
CA ILE A 267 20.01 4.22 0.56
C ILE A 267 18.94 5.01 -0.19
N GLY A 268 18.98 4.95 -1.51
CA GLY A 268 18.15 5.75 -2.39
C GLY A 268 18.90 6.97 -2.94
N ARG A 269 18.38 7.62 -3.99
CA ARG A 269 19.02 8.78 -4.59
C ARG A 269 19.05 10.00 -3.66
N GLY A 270 18.07 10.13 -2.80
CA GLY A 270 17.94 11.17 -1.76
C GLY A 270 18.23 10.65 -0.37
N GLN A 271 18.81 9.44 -0.24
CA GLN A 271 19.09 8.82 1.07
C GLN A 271 17.83 8.66 1.96
N GLU A 272 16.67 8.55 1.32
CA GLU A 272 15.36 8.55 1.96
C GLU A 272 14.96 7.21 2.62
N HIS A 273 15.72 6.14 2.37
CA HIS A 273 15.44 4.79 2.87
C HIS A 273 16.60 4.30 3.72
N ARG A 274 16.36 3.29 4.56
CA ARG A 274 17.41 2.60 5.31
C ARG A 274 17.49 1.13 4.93
N ARG A 275 18.72 0.64 4.84
CA ARG A 275 19.04 -0.78 4.81
C ARG A 275 19.69 -1.13 6.14
N MET A 276 19.16 -2.14 6.81
CA MET A 276 19.58 -2.56 8.12
C MET A 276 19.79 -4.06 8.19
N THR A 277 20.66 -4.51 9.05
CA THR A 277 20.82 -5.92 9.38
C THR A 277 20.24 -6.16 10.76
N VAL A 278 19.20 -6.99 10.82
CA VAL A 278 18.65 -7.45 12.10
C VAL A 278 19.28 -8.79 12.49
N PHE A 279 19.47 -8.97 13.78
CA PHE A 279 20.14 -10.11 14.37
C PHE A 279 19.25 -10.72 15.45
N ASP A 280 19.06 -12.03 15.38
CA ASP A 280 18.40 -12.81 16.42
C ASP A 280 19.46 -13.41 17.36
N PRO A 281 19.58 -12.95 18.61
CA PRO A 281 20.58 -13.45 19.55
C PRO A 281 20.38 -14.94 19.94
N GLN A 282 19.17 -15.47 19.77
CA GLN A 282 18.88 -16.86 20.19
C GLN A 282 19.33 -17.87 19.11
N SER A 283 19.11 -17.54 17.84
CA SER A 283 19.47 -18.42 16.72
C SER A 283 20.73 -18.02 15.99
N GLU A 284 21.38 -16.90 16.39
CA GLU A 284 22.51 -16.28 15.69
C GLU A 284 22.25 -15.97 14.22
N THR A 285 20.98 -15.84 13.84
CA THR A 285 20.56 -15.61 12.45
C THR A 285 20.53 -14.12 12.13
N LEU A 286 20.92 -13.80 10.91
CA LEU A 286 20.90 -12.44 10.36
C LEU A 286 19.87 -12.34 9.23
N LEU A 287 19.18 -11.20 9.16
CA LEU A 287 18.30 -10.85 8.04
C LEU A 287 18.59 -9.41 7.62
N GLU A 288 18.85 -9.21 6.33
CA GLU A 288 18.89 -7.87 5.75
C GLU A 288 17.44 -7.39 5.53
N VAL A 289 17.15 -6.20 6.01
CA VAL A 289 15.83 -5.57 5.89
C VAL A 289 15.94 -4.17 5.29
N LEU A 290 14.96 -3.85 4.43
CA LEU A 290 14.80 -2.50 3.89
C LEU A 290 13.66 -1.78 4.60
N TRP A 291 13.94 -0.56 5.02
CA TRP A 291 12.94 0.33 5.61
C TRP A 291 12.73 1.55 4.73
N TRP A 292 11.62 1.54 4.01
CA TRP A 292 11.28 2.57 3.07
C TRP A 292 10.89 3.88 3.76
N GLN A 293 11.31 5.03 3.21
CA GLN A 293 10.97 6.38 3.69
C GLN A 293 11.28 6.59 5.19
N SER A 294 12.40 6.09 5.67
CA SER A 294 12.72 6.02 7.10
C SER A 294 13.88 6.89 7.55
N ALA A 295 14.52 7.65 6.66
CA ALA A 295 15.74 8.40 6.99
C ALA A 295 15.57 9.34 8.20
N ASP A 296 14.41 9.99 8.31
CA ASP A 296 14.10 10.93 9.40
C ASP A 296 13.41 10.25 10.61
N LEU A 297 13.19 8.93 10.57
CA LEU A 297 12.48 8.22 11.64
C LEU A 297 13.47 7.69 12.70
N PRO A 298 13.08 7.65 13.98
CA PRO A 298 13.87 6.96 14.99
C PRO A 298 13.91 5.45 14.69
N TYR A 299 14.98 4.80 15.12
CA TYR A 299 15.14 3.34 15.02
C TYR A 299 15.57 2.78 16.38
N PRO A 300 15.31 1.48 16.65
CA PRO A 300 15.57 0.88 17.95
C PRO A 300 17.07 0.89 18.28
N GLN A 301 17.40 1.19 19.54
CA GLN A 301 18.78 1.18 20.04
C GLN A 301 19.08 -0.05 20.89
N GLY A 302 18.05 -0.77 21.33
CA GLY A 302 18.12 -1.95 22.19
C GLY A 302 17.54 -3.20 21.54
N GLU A 303 16.93 -4.03 22.38
CA GLU A 303 16.18 -5.21 21.95
C GLU A 303 14.76 -4.80 21.55
N PHE A 304 14.28 -5.32 20.43
CA PHE A 304 12.97 -4.96 19.88
C PHE A 304 12.26 -6.14 19.22
N ASP A 305 10.95 -6.02 19.05
CA ASP A 305 10.13 -6.90 18.21
C ASP A 305 9.95 -6.22 16.86
N LEU A 306 10.11 -6.95 15.76
CA LEU A 306 10.00 -6.45 14.39
C LEU A 306 8.80 -7.05 13.69
N ALA A 307 7.91 -6.19 13.17
CA ALA A 307 6.95 -6.57 12.16
C ALA A 307 7.57 -6.37 10.77
N TYR A 308 7.54 -7.43 9.94
CA TYR A 308 8.23 -7.44 8.66
C TYR A 308 7.49 -8.27 7.61
N ARG A 309 7.82 -8.04 6.36
CA ARG A 309 7.41 -8.86 5.22
C ARG A 309 8.63 -9.51 4.59
N LEU A 310 8.41 -10.57 3.84
CA LEU A 310 9.47 -11.27 3.13
C LEU A 310 9.27 -11.20 1.62
N ARG A 311 10.37 -11.05 0.92
CA ARG A 311 10.43 -11.17 -0.54
C ARG A 311 11.74 -11.83 -0.98
N ALA A 312 11.77 -12.33 -2.20
CA ALA A 312 13.03 -12.66 -2.85
C ALA A 312 13.58 -11.42 -3.58
N SER A 313 14.84 -11.16 -3.39
CA SER A 313 15.59 -10.14 -4.14
C SER A 313 16.69 -10.81 -4.96
N THR A 314 16.92 -10.33 -6.18
CA THR A 314 18.04 -10.81 -7.01
C THR A 314 19.08 -9.71 -7.09
N PHE A 315 20.23 -9.96 -6.49
CA PHE A 315 21.37 -9.06 -6.51
C PHE A 315 22.58 -9.76 -7.13
N GLN A 316 23.20 -9.18 -8.14
CA GLN A 316 24.33 -9.75 -8.89
C GLN A 316 24.08 -11.18 -9.41
N GLY A 317 22.83 -11.47 -9.83
CA GLY A 317 22.44 -12.79 -10.31
C GLY A 317 22.16 -13.82 -9.24
N GLN A 318 22.37 -13.52 -7.97
CA GLN A 318 22.06 -14.39 -6.83
C GLN A 318 20.72 -13.99 -6.21
N ARG A 319 19.84 -14.96 -6.07
CA ARG A 319 18.56 -14.80 -5.39
C ARG A 319 18.74 -14.94 -3.88
N ARG A 320 18.25 -13.97 -3.12
CA ARG A 320 18.40 -13.88 -1.67
C ARG A 320 17.07 -13.52 -1.03
N VAL A 321 16.89 -13.96 0.21
CA VAL A 321 15.79 -13.49 1.04
C VAL A 321 16.08 -12.05 1.47
N GLN A 322 15.07 -11.19 1.35
CA GLN A 322 15.10 -9.81 1.82
C GLN A 322 13.88 -9.55 2.67
N GLY A 323 14.08 -8.97 3.85
CA GLY A 323 13.02 -8.45 4.69
C GLY A 323 12.60 -7.04 4.26
N GLU A 324 11.35 -6.72 4.46
CA GLU A 324 10.83 -5.36 4.41
C GLU A 324 10.34 -4.98 5.80
N TRP A 325 10.89 -3.92 6.35
CA TRP A 325 10.51 -3.38 7.65
C TRP A 325 9.12 -2.76 7.57
N VAL A 326 8.21 -3.17 8.42
CA VAL A 326 6.86 -2.60 8.51
C VAL A 326 6.73 -1.71 9.73
N ALA A 327 7.05 -2.24 10.91
CA ALA A 327 7.03 -1.51 12.17
C ALA A 327 7.91 -2.21 13.21
N TYR A 328 8.23 -1.51 14.30
CA TYR A 328 8.92 -2.12 15.42
C TYR A 328 8.35 -1.64 16.74
N ARG A 329 8.72 -2.35 17.79
CA ARG A 329 8.44 -1.97 19.18
C ARG A 329 9.62 -2.32 20.06
N ASP A 330 10.10 -1.35 20.82
CA ASP A 330 11.12 -1.58 21.84
C ASP A 330 10.60 -2.49 22.95
N ARG A 331 11.44 -3.40 23.44
CA ARG A 331 11.04 -4.41 24.44
C ARG A 331 10.94 -3.90 25.87
N GLU A 332 11.26 -2.67 26.13
CA GLU A 332 11.05 -2.03 27.43
C GLU A 332 9.57 -1.81 27.77
N GLY A 333 8.64 -2.09 26.83
CA GLY A 333 7.19 -1.99 27.00
C GLY A 333 6.50 -3.33 27.23
N ALA A 334 5.20 -3.29 27.62
CA ALA A 334 4.37 -4.48 27.85
C ALA A 334 4.29 -5.40 26.60
N PRO A 335 4.23 -6.74 26.77
CA PRO A 335 4.16 -7.69 25.64
C PRO A 335 2.96 -7.39 24.75
N ILE A 336 3.12 -7.55 23.41
CA ILE A 336 1.99 -7.48 22.47
C ILE A 336 1.10 -8.68 22.75
N PRO A 337 -0.19 -8.51 23.11
CA PRO A 337 -1.10 -9.62 23.14
C PRO A 337 -1.33 -10.10 21.69
N VAL A 338 -0.74 -11.23 21.33
CA VAL A 338 -1.04 -11.91 20.08
C VAL A 338 -2.27 -12.76 20.33
N THR A 339 -3.41 -12.30 19.85
CA THR A 339 -4.61 -13.14 19.77
C THR A 339 -4.44 -14.02 18.54
N GLN A 340 -3.85 -15.17 18.69
CA GLN A 340 -3.91 -16.19 17.64
C GLN A 340 -5.32 -16.76 17.64
N ALA A 341 -6.07 -16.50 16.58
CA ALA A 341 -7.16 -17.38 16.25
C ALA A 341 -6.51 -18.75 15.92
N ALA A 342 -6.80 -19.76 16.73
CA ALA A 342 -6.33 -21.11 16.46
C ALA A 342 -7.04 -21.60 15.19
N VAL A 343 -6.36 -21.46 14.04
CA VAL A 343 -6.83 -22.03 12.78
C VAL A 343 -6.26 -23.43 12.69
N THR A 344 -7.14 -24.43 12.81
CA THR A 344 -6.78 -25.81 12.55
C THR A 344 -7.02 -26.07 11.07
N LEU A 345 -5.94 -26.33 10.33
CA LEU A 345 -6.01 -26.77 8.94
C LEU A 345 -6.10 -28.29 8.90
N THR A 346 -7.19 -28.82 8.38
CA THR A 346 -7.34 -30.24 8.11
C THR A 346 -7.35 -30.47 6.62
N ASP A 347 -6.43 -31.27 6.12
CA ASP A 347 -6.33 -31.59 4.69
C ASP A 347 -7.21 -32.79 4.35
N TRP A 348 -8.27 -32.53 3.59
CA TRP A 348 -9.20 -33.56 3.10
C TRP A 348 -9.10 -33.79 1.59
N ARG A 349 -8.02 -33.36 0.95
CA ARG A 349 -7.85 -33.54 -0.50
C ARG A 349 -7.87 -34.98 -0.97
N ALA A 350 -7.67 -35.95 -0.06
CA ALA A 350 -7.79 -37.39 -0.34
C ALA A 350 -9.24 -37.92 -0.23
N VAL A 351 -10.19 -37.10 0.21
CA VAL A 351 -11.61 -37.48 0.29
C VAL A 351 -12.24 -37.25 -1.07
N HIS A 352 -12.68 -38.35 -1.72
CA HIS A 352 -13.19 -38.29 -3.10
C HIS A 352 -14.72 -38.14 -3.18
N ALA A 353 -15.43 -38.38 -2.10
CA ALA A 353 -16.87 -38.23 -2.04
C ALA A 353 -17.29 -37.36 -0.84
N TRP A 354 -18.23 -36.45 -1.08
CA TRP A 354 -18.70 -35.50 -0.05
C TRP A 354 -19.29 -36.22 1.18
N GLY A 355 -19.87 -37.40 0.99
CA GLY A 355 -20.39 -38.26 2.08
C GLY A 355 -19.33 -38.94 2.93
N ASP A 356 -18.07 -38.92 2.51
CA ASP A 356 -16.95 -39.56 3.19
C ASP A 356 -16.16 -38.63 4.10
N LEU A 357 -16.68 -37.41 4.34
CA LEU A 357 -16.07 -36.50 5.28
C LEU A 357 -16.02 -37.12 6.68
N PRO A 358 -14.90 -37.05 7.38
CA PRO A 358 -14.67 -37.80 8.63
C PRO A 358 -15.48 -37.32 9.83
N ALA A 359 -16.19 -36.22 9.73
CA ALA A 359 -17.11 -35.72 10.76
C ALA A 359 -18.20 -34.85 10.15
N PRO A 360 -19.39 -34.75 10.76
CA PRO A 360 -20.38 -33.77 10.35
C PRO A 360 -19.81 -32.37 10.55
N LEU A 361 -19.95 -31.52 9.53
CA LEU A 361 -19.54 -30.14 9.62
C LEU A 361 -20.42 -29.39 10.66
N PRO A 362 -19.86 -28.42 11.40
CA PRO A 362 -20.64 -27.55 12.26
C PRO A 362 -21.79 -26.88 11.49
N PRO A 363 -22.94 -26.61 12.13
CA PRO A 363 -24.08 -26.01 11.45
C PRO A 363 -23.80 -24.61 10.85
N ASP A 364 -22.80 -23.93 11.36
CA ASP A 364 -22.34 -22.60 10.98
C ASP A 364 -21.08 -22.62 10.09
N ALA A 365 -20.65 -23.81 9.64
CA ALA A 365 -19.56 -23.93 8.69
C ALA A 365 -19.91 -23.27 7.35
N LEU A 366 -18.96 -22.52 6.80
CA LEU A 366 -19.07 -21.97 5.46
C LEU A 366 -18.41 -22.92 4.47
N ILE A 367 -19.16 -23.38 3.48
CA ILE A 367 -18.64 -24.21 2.40
C ILE A 367 -18.41 -23.32 1.19
N TRP A 368 -17.15 -23.11 0.82
CA TRP A 368 -16.83 -22.36 -0.36
C TRP A 368 -16.57 -23.30 -1.53
N ALA A 369 -17.35 -23.13 -2.60
CA ALA A 369 -17.22 -23.90 -3.84
C ALA A 369 -17.46 -22.98 -5.03
N GLU A 370 -16.40 -22.72 -5.80
CA GLU A 370 -16.46 -21.91 -7.00
C GLU A 370 -16.06 -22.75 -8.22
N GLY A 371 -16.80 -22.59 -9.31
CA GLY A 371 -16.53 -23.33 -10.55
C GLY A 371 -17.02 -24.77 -10.58
N LEU A 372 -17.71 -25.26 -9.56
CA LEU A 372 -18.31 -26.58 -9.57
C LEU A 372 -19.69 -26.57 -10.26
N THR A 373 -19.90 -27.55 -11.15
CA THR A 373 -21.22 -27.80 -11.75
C THR A 373 -21.52 -29.30 -11.65
N PRO A 374 -22.58 -29.74 -10.94
CA PRO A 374 -23.55 -28.93 -10.19
C PRO A 374 -22.99 -28.32 -8.90
N ARG A 375 -23.59 -27.22 -8.41
CA ARG A 375 -23.19 -26.61 -7.12
C ARG A 375 -23.46 -27.57 -5.98
N LEU A 376 -22.54 -27.58 -5.01
CA LEU A 376 -22.74 -28.32 -3.77
C LEU A 376 -23.87 -27.70 -2.94
N PRO A 377 -24.78 -28.49 -2.34
CA PRO A 377 -25.85 -27.96 -1.49
C PRO A 377 -25.27 -27.15 -0.32
N GLY A 378 -25.81 -25.93 -0.11
CA GLY A 378 -25.38 -25.05 0.98
C GLY A 378 -24.04 -24.35 0.74
N SER A 379 -23.38 -24.55 -0.42
CA SER A 379 -22.15 -23.86 -0.73
C SER A 379 -22.40 -22.40 -1.15
N VAL A 380 -21.41 -21.58 -0.89
CA VAL A 380 -21.35 -20.16 -1.29
C VAL A 380 -20.24 -19.97 -2.30
N ASP A 381 -20.42 -18.96 -3.14
CA ASP A 381 -19.37 -18.42 -3.99
C ASP A 381 -18.78 -17.15 -3.33
N ARG A 382 -17.92 -16.43 -4.04
CA ARG A 382 -17.31 -15.17 -3.57
C ARG A 382 -18.31 -14.12 -3.10
N LEU A 383 -19.53 -14.10 -3.64
CA LEU A 383 -20.57 -13.12 -3.27
C LEU A 383 -21.28 -13.48 -1.96
N GLY A 384 -21.27 -14.76 -1.60
CA GLY A 384 -21.83 -15.26 -0.34
C GLY A 384 -20.82 -15.37 0.81
N TRP A 385 -19.61 -14.87 0.64
CA TRP A 385 -18.56 -14.91 1.66
C TRP A 385 -18.97 -14.14 2.93
N ARG A 386 -18.75 -14.79 4.07
CA ARG A 386 -18.91 -14.21 5.41
C ARG A 386 -17.96 -14.88 6.39
N PRO A 387 -17.54 -14.22 7.48
CA PRO A 387 -16.78 -14.87 8.53
C PRO A 387 -17.54 -16.09 9.08
N ALA A 388 -16.84 -17.20 9.26
CA ALA A 388 -17.37 -18.43 9.81
C ALA A 388 -16.30 -19.13 10.67
N PRO A 389 -16.70 -19.85 11.73
CA PRO A 389 -15.77 -20.56 12.60
C PRO A 389 -15.05 -21.70 11.87
N VAL A 390 -15.67 -22.28 10.85
CA VAL A 390 -15.10 -23.30 9.98
C VAL A 390 -15.33 -22.92 8.53
N LEU A 391 -14.27 -22.91 7.75
CA LEU A 391 -14.31 -22.74 6.30
C LEU A 391 -13.90 -24.04 5.62
N VAL A 392 -14.75 -24.58 4.81
CA VAL A 392 -14.46 -25.73 3.93
C VAL A 392 -14.25 -25.20 2.52
N ILE A 393 -13.06 -25.41 1.99
CA ILE A 393 -12.73 -25.07 0.60
C ILE A 393 -12.90 -26.35 -0.23
N ALA A 394 -14.00 -26.44 -0.97
CA ALA A 394 -14.32 -27.57 -1.82
C ALA A 394 -13.62 -27.52 -3.20
N THR A 395 -13.20 -26.32 -3.62
CA THR A 395 -12.38 -26.12 -4.82
C THR A 395 -11.25 -25.16 -4.51
N LEU A 396 -10.09 -25.39 -5.10
CA LEU A 396 -9.04 -24.37 -5.02
C LEU A 396 -9.50 -23.13 -5.79
N PRO A 397 -9.27 -21.93 -5.25
CA PRO A 397 -9.52 -20.71 -6.01
C PRO A 397 -8.65 -20.71 -7.27
N PRO A 398 -9.22 -20.34 -8.43
CA PRO A 398 -8.47 -20.26 -9.67
C PRO A 398 -7.37 -19.21 -9.61
#